data_6bd9e8ff728729f7457b10f41b4a9a49
#
_entry.id   6bd9e8ff728729f7457b10f41b4a9a49
#
_cell.length_a   1.000
_cell.length_b   1.000
_cell.length_c   1.000
_cell.angle_alpha   90.00
_cell.angle_beta   90.00
_cell.angle_gamma   90.00
#
_symmetry.space_group_name_H-M   'P 1'
#
loop_
_entity.id
_entity.type
_entity.pdbx_description
1 polymer ?
#
loop_
_entity_poly.entity_id
_entity_poly.type
_entity_poly.pdbx_seq_one_letter_code
_entity_poly.pdbx_strand_id
1 'polypeptide(L)'
;DFGRQIPEPPRIFSVNWFLKDENGKFAWPGYGENMRVLKWIVERARGKSIGVETPLGWMPRYEDMDWRGLDFSREQFDKVMTIDRDLWLKEIAMHDDLFFKLYDRLPKEMTFIRELLVSNLWRSPELGLAAPRPEPDAAEAPKAARMAE
;
A
#
# COMPACT_ATOMS: atom_id res chain seq x y z
N ASP A 1 4.54 22.55 4.13
CA ASP A 1 4.23 23.45 5.26
C ASP A 1 2.75 23.50 5.61
N PHE A 2 1.84 23.53 4.62
CA PHE A 2 0.40 23.58 4.88
C PHE A 2 -0.10 22.39 5.72
N GLY A 3 0.32 21.17 5.40
CA GLY A 3 -0.06 19.97 6.16
C GLY A 3 0.40 19.96 7.63
N ARG A 4 1.47 20.72 7.95
CA ARG A 4 1.95 20.87 9.34
C ARG A 4 1.14 21.89 10.14
N GLN A 5 0.39 22.75 9.46
CA GLN A 5 -0.43 23.81 10.09
C GLN A 5 -1.85 23.35 10.37
N ILE A 6 -2.25 22.20 9.82
CA ILE A 6 -3.60 21.65 9.99
C ILE A 6 -3.53 20.54 11.04
N PRO A 7 -4.33 20.60 12.12
CA PRO A 7 -4.36 19.57 13.18
C PRO A 7 -4.68 18.16 12.63
N GLU A 8 -5.56 18.09 11.64
CA GLU A 8 -5.96 16.85 10.97
C GLU A 8 -5.80 17.00 9.46
N PRO A 9 -4.57 16.83 8.91
CA PRO A 9 -4.35 16.96 7.48
C PRO A 9 -5.03 15.83 6.71
N PRO A 10 -5.50 16.08 5.47
CA PRO A 10 -6.09 15.04 4.62
C PRO A 10 -5.07 13.95 4.35
N ARG A 11 -5.52 12.70 4.37
CA ARG A 11 -4.70 11.54 3.98
C ARG A 11 -4.78 11.37 2.47
N ILE A 12 -3.63 11.13 1.86
CA ILE A 12 -3.50 10.96 0.41
C ILE A 12 -3.23 9.49 0.11
N PHE A 13 -3.99 8.94 -0.82
CA PHE A 13 -3.83 7.57 -1.31
C PHE A 13 -3.58 7.59 -2.81
N SER A 14 -2.69 6.73 -3.28
CA SER A 14 -2.45 6.50 -4.69
C SER A 14 -3.01 5.13 -5.07
N VAL A 15 -3.73 5.05 -6.18
CA VAL A 15 -4.32 3.80 -6.66
C VAL A 15 -4.05 3.67 -8.16
N ASN A 16 -3.57 2.50 -8.59
CA ASN A 16 -3.40 2.19 -10.00
C ASN A 16 -4.51 1.23 -10.47
N TRP A 17 -5.55 1.78 -11.08
CA TRP A 17 -6.65 1.00 -11.68
C TRP A 17 -6.29 0.33 -13.00
N PHE A 18 -5.18 0.71 -13.62
CA PHE A 18 -4.83 0.38 -15.00
C PHE A 18 -3.62 -0.54 -15.11
N LEU A 19 -3.19 -1.16 -14.00
CA LEU A 19 -2.15 -2.16 -14.03
C LEU A 19 -2.55 -3.29 -14.98
N LYS A 20 -1.66 -3.63 -15.91
CA LYS A 20 -1.85 -4.72 -16.87
C LYS A 20 -0.96 -5.90 -16.52
N ASP A 21 -1.46 -7.08 -16.79
CA ASP A 21 -0.70 -8.32 -16.74
C ASP A 21 0.20 -8.50 -17.99
N GLU A 22 0.93 -9.60 -18.03
CA GLU A 22 1.85 -9.95 -19.12
C GLU A 22 1.15 -10.07 -20.50
N ASN A 23 -0.16 -10.32 -20.51
CA ASN A 23 -1.00 -10.42 -21.70
C ASN A 23 -1.64 -9.09 -22.09
N GLY A 24 -1.33 -8.00 -21.38
CA GLY A 24 -1.91 -6.68 -21.60
C GLY A 24 -3.34 -6.51 -21.09
N LYS A 25 -3.89 -7.50 -20.35
CA LYS A 25 -5.20 -7.43 -19.72
C LYS A 25 -5.09 -6.70 -18.38
N PHE A 26 -6.12 -5.95 -18.02
CA PHE A 26 -6.18 -5.31 -16.71
C PHE A 26 -6.15 -6.34 -15.59
N ALA A 27 -5.23 -6.17 -14.64
CA ALA A 27 -5.08 -7.04 -13.48
C ALA A 27 -6.21 -6.83 -12.46
N TRP A 28 -6.76 -5.62 -12.38
CA TRP A 28 -7.92 -5.31 -11.54
C TRP A 28 -9.22 -5.66 -12.29
N PRO A 29 -10.22 -6.27 -11.62
CA PRO A 29 -11.44 -6.76 -12.28
C PRO A 29 -12.30 -5.68 -12.96
N GLY A 30 -12.13 -4.41 -12.60
CA GLY A 30 -12.80 -3.30 -13.27
C GLY A 30 -13.51 -2.33 -12.33
N TYR A 31 -14.15 -1.35 -12.93
CA TYR A 31 -14.76 -0.21 -12.24
C TYR A 31 -15.77 -0.61 -11.15
N GLY A 32 -16.58 -1.63 -11.40
CA GLY A 32 -17.58 -2.10 -10.44
C GLY A 32 -17.01 -2.53 -9.09
N GLU A 33 -15.74 -2.93 -9.06
CA GLU A 33 -15.08 -3.43 -7.86
C GLU A 33 -14.25 -2.36 -7.12
N ASN A 34 -14.15 -1.15 -7.68
CA ASN A 34 -13.37 -0.05 -7.10
C ASN A 34 -13.84 0.33 -5.68
N MET A 35 -15.13 0.14 -5.38
CA MET A 35 -15.68 0.42 -4.05
C MET A 35 -15.04 -0.41 -2.93
N ARG A 36 -14.47 -1.58 -3.24
CA ARG A 36 -13.75 -2.41 -2.26
C ARG A 36 -12.50 -1.70 -1.74
N VAL A 37 -11.73 -1.14 -2.67
CA VAL A 37 -10.53 -0.35 -2.35
C VAL A 37 -10.91 0.95 -1.64
N LEU A 38 -11.93 1.66 -2.13
CA LEU A 38 -12.41 2.89 -1.51
C LEU A 38 -12.94 2.65 -0.08
N LYS A 39 -13.61 1.53 0.15
CA LYS A 39 -14.03 1.11 1.49
C LYS A 39 -12.83 0.98 2.42
N TRP A 40 -11.79 0.22 2.02
CA TRP A 40 -10.58 0.07 2.82
C TRP A 40 -9.92 1.43 3.09
N ILE A 41 -9.81 2.31 2.08
CA ILE A 41 -9.24 3.66 2.22
C ILE A 41 -9.98 4.47 3.29
N VAL A 42 -11.32 4.49 3.22
CA VAL A 42 -12.16 5.22 4.20
C VAL A 42 -12.01 4.63 5.61
N GLU A 43 -12.02 3.31 5.72
CA GLU A 43 -11.83 2.62 7.01
C GLU A 43 -10.43 2.87 7.57
N ARG A 44 -9.39 2.86 6.73
CA ARG A 44 -8.02 3.20 7.10
C ARG A 44 -7.89 4.66 7.55
N ALA A 45 -8.51 5.58 6.84
CA ALA A 45 -8.52 7.00 7.21
C ALA A 45 -9.18 7.24 8.57
N ARG A 46 -10.18 6.43 8.92
CA ARG A 46 -10.90 6.47 10.20
C ARG A 46 -10.25 5.64 11.32
N GLY A 47 -9.09 5.02 11.06
CA GLY A 47 -8.41 4.16 12.03
C GLY A 47 -9.09 2.80 12.28
N LYS A 48 -10.05 2.39 11.44
CA LYS A 48 -10.80 1.15 11.59
C LYS A 48 -10.19 -0.03 10.83
N SER A 49 -9.34 0.24 9.85
CA SER A 49 -8.64 -0.78 9.07
C SER A 49 -7.15 -0.69 9.31
N ILE A 50 -6.49 -1.84 9.28
CA ILE A 50 -5.04 -1.95 9.36
C ILE A 50 -4.45 -2.03 7.95
N GLY A 51 -3.14 -1.91 7.85
CA GLY A 51 -2.37 -2.09 6.65
C GLY A 51 -0.98 -2.58 7.01
N VAL A 52 -0.21 -2.94 6.01
CA VAL A 52 1.19 -3.30 6.15
C VAL A 52 2.06 -2.18 5.58
N GLU A 53 3.15 -1.88 6.26
CA GLU A 53 4.13 -0.93 5.76
C GLU A 53 4.95 -1.58 4.65
N THR A 54 5.11 -0.84 3.56
CA THR A 54 5.89 -1.24 2.39
C THR A 54 6.83 -0.11 1.99
N PRO A 55 7.79 -0.33 1.08
CA PRO A 55 8.63 0.76 0.56
C PRO A 55 7.86 1.93 -0.02
N LEU A 56 6.65 1.67 -0.54
CA LEU A 56 5.79 2.66 -1.18
C LEU A 56 4.78 3.31 -0.21
N GLY A 57 4.73 2.85 1.05
CA GLY A 57 3.79 3.30 2.05
C GLY A 57 2.89 2.18 2.58
N TRP A 58 1.75 2.55 3.15
CA TRP A 58 0.82 1.60 3.75
C TRP A 58 -0.11 1.01 2.72
N MET A 59 -0.14 -0.33 2.64
CA MET A 59 -0.94 -1.09 1.69
C MET A 59 -1.86 -2.09 2.42
N PRO A 60 -3.01 -2.49 1.83
CA PRO A 60 -3.85 -3.55 2.39
C PRO A 60 -3.18 -4.91 2.22
N ARG A 61 -3.54 -5.87 3.07
CA ARG A 61 -3.37 -7.29 2.82
C ARG A 61 -4.63 -7.86 2.18
N TYR A 62 -4.53 -9.06 1.66
CA TYR A 62 -5.70 -9.77 1.11
C TYR A 62 -6.84 -9.85 2.14
N GLU A 63 -6.52 -10.18 3.40
CA GLU A 63 -7.46 -10.34 4.50
C GLU A 63 -8.09 -9.02 4.98
N ASP A 64 -7.50 -7.90 4.63
CA ASP A 64 -8.00 -6.57 5.00
C ASP A 64 -9.09 -6.07 4.04
N MET A 65 -9.32 -6.82 2.94
CA MET A 65 -10.25 -6.45 1.88
C MET A 65 -11.54 -7.28 1.96
N ASP A 66 -12.63 -6.72 1.46
CA ASP A 66 -13.92 -7.41 1.37
C ASP A 66 -14.09 -8.04 -0.01
N TRP A 67 -13.93 -9.36 -0.12
CA TRP A 67 -14.02 -10.13 -1.37
C TRP A 67 -15.38 -10.79 -1.60
N ARG A 68 -16.37 -10.56 -0.75
CA ARG A 68 -17.70 -11.17 -0.88
C ARG A 68 -18.32 -10.83 -2.23
N GLY A 69 -18.77 -11.89 -2.94
CA GLY A 69 -19.39 -11.75 -4.26
C GLY A 69 -18.42 -11.52 -5.42
N LEU A 70 -17.11 -11.55 -5.18
CA LEU A 70 -16.09 -11.48 -6.21
C LEU A 70 -15.13 -12.67 -6.06
N ASP A 71 -14.94 -13.42 -7.14
CA ASP A 71 -13.92 -14.47 -7.23
C ASP A 71 -12.60 -13.83 -7.66
N PHE A 72 -11.87 -13.33 -6.66
CA PHE A 72 -10.56 -12.72 -6.83
C PHE A 72 -9.59 -13.40 -5.88
N SER A 73 -8.76 -14.28 -6.41
CA SER A 73 -7.91 -15.14 -5.60
C SER A 73 -6.77 -14.36 -4.93
N ARG A 74 -6.19 -14.97 -3.91
CA ARG A 74 -5.00 -14.43 -3.25
C ARG A 74 -3.85 -14.22 -4.23
N GLU A 75 -3.62 -15.18 -5.16
CA GLU A 75 -2.56 -15.06 -6.16
C GLU A 75 -2.80 -13.89 -7.11
N GLN A 76 -4.06 -13.61 -7.47
CA GLN A 76 -4.40 -12.44 -8.28
C GLN A 76 -4.13 -11.14 -7.51
N PHE A 77 -4.51 -11.12 -6.23
CA PHE A 77 -4.24 -9.97 -5.37
C PHE A 77 -2.73 -9.75 -5.19
N ASP A 78 -1.97 -10.80 -4.92
CA ASP A 78 -0.52 -10.71 -4.72
C ASP A 78 0.18 -10.17 -5.97
N LYS A 79 -0.26 -10.55 -7.17
CA LYS A 79 0.23 -9.98 -8.43
C LYS A 79 -0.02 -8.48 -8.52
N VAL A 80 -1.22 -8.03 -8.13
CA VAL A 80 -1.57 -6.60 -8.14
C VAL A 80 -0.75 -5.81 -7.11
N MET A 81 -0.41 -6.45 -5.99
CA MET A 81 0.29 -5.83 -4.86
C MET A 81 1.81 -6.00 -4.91
N THR A 82 2.34 -6.69 -5.93
CA THR A 82 3.78 -6.89 -6.10
C THR A 82 4.50 -5.56 -6.33
N ILE A 83 5.57 -5.35 -5.57
CA ILE A 83 6.48 -4.21 -5.72
C ILE A 83 7.75 -4.72 -6.38
N ASP A 84 7.91 -4.42 -7.66
CA ASP A 84 9.14 -4.70 -8.41
C ASP A 84 10.14 -3.56 -8.17
N ARG A 85 11.22 -3.89 -7.46
CA ARG A 85 12.25 -2.90 -7.09
C ARG A 85 12.89 -2.24 -8.30
N ASP A 86 13.21 -3.01 -9.34
CA ASP A 86 13.94 -2.50 -10.49
C ASP A 86 13.06 -1.61 -11.36
N LEU A 87 11.77 -1.94 -11.49
CA LEU A 87 10.81 -1.07 -12.15
C LEU A 87 10.62 0.23 -11.36
N TRP A 88 10.52 0.17 -10.04
CA TRP A 88 10.38 1.36 -9.21
C TRP A 88 11.63 2.23 -9.21
N LEU A 89 12.84 1.66 -9.25
CA LEU A 89 14.07 2.44 -9.38
C LEU A 89 14.15 3.17 -10.72
N LYS A 90 13.67 2.56 -11.82
CA LYS A 90 13.55 3.23 -13.12
C LYS A 90 12.55 4.38 -13.08
N GLU A 91 11.39 4.17 -12.43
CA GLU A 91 10.37 5.20 -12.24
C GLU A 91 10.92 6.40 -11.44
N ILE A 92 11.66 6.12 -10.36
CA ILE A 92 12.30 7.17 -9.55
C ILE A 92 13.34 7.97 -10.37
N ALA A 93 14.07 7.32 -11.28
CA ALA A 93 15.01 8.02 -12.14
C ALA A 93 14.31 9.06 -13.03
N MET A 94 13.06 8.82 -13.44
CA MET A 94 12.28 9.81 -14.20
C MET A 94 11.87 11.03 -13.36
N HIS A 95 11.91 10.94 -12.03
CA HIS A 95 11.66 12.11 -11.17
C HIS A 95 12.76 13.18 -11.32
N ASP A 96 13.96 12.82 -11.75
CA ASP A 96 15.07 13.76 -11.90
C ASP A 96 14.75 14.85 -12.94
N ASP A 97 14.06 14.51 -14.01
CA ASP A 97 13.62 15.48 -15.02
C ASP A 97 12.63 16.49 -14.45
N LEU A 98 11.69 16.02 -13.61
CA LEU A 98 10.75 16.90 -12.93
C LEU A 98 11.44 17.78 -11.89
N PHE A 99 12.34 17.22 -11.10
CA PHE A 99 13.08 17.93 -10.06
C PHE A 99 13.98 19.00 -10.68
N PHE A 100 14.61 18.69 -11.80
CA PHE A 100 15.41 19.68 -12.57
C PHE A 100 14.54 20.83 -13.08
N LYS A 101 13.35 20.54 -13.62
CA LYS A 101 12.41 21.57 -14.10
C LYS A 101 11.90 22.47 -12.97
N LEU A 102 11.72 21.94 -11.76
CA LEU A 102 11.27 22.72 -10.62
C LEU A 102 12.40 23.49 -9.95
N TYR A 103 13.63 22.98 -10.02
CA TYR A 103 14.87 23.56 -9.52
C TYR A 103 14.71 24.31 -8.17
N ASP A 104 14.72 25.66 -8.21
CA ASP A 104 14.60 26.52 -7.04
C ASP A 104 13.23 26.51 -6.35
N ARG A 105 12.21 25.97 -7.01
CA ARG A 105 10.85 25.81 -6.51
C ARG A 105 10.60 24.43 -5.90
N LEU A 106 11.58 23.51 -6.01
CA LEU A 106 11.45 22.18 -5.42
C LEU A 106 11.57 22.28 -3.89
N PRO A 107 10.54 21.87 -3.12
CA PRO A 107 10.67 21.76 -1.67
C PRO A 107 11.76 20.77 -1.29
N LYS A 108 12.61 21.12 -0.34
CA LYS A 108 13.71 20.25 0.13
C LYS A 108 13.20 18.89 0.63
N GLU A 109 12.01 18.87 1.22
CA GLU A 109 11.35 17.67 1.70
C GLU A 109 11.11 16.65 0.58
N MET A 110 10.86 17.10 -0.66
CA MET A 110 10.69 16.20 -1.82
C MET A 110 11.97 15.41 -2.11
N THR A 111 13.13 16.07 -2.00
CA THR A 111 14.43 15.41 -2.16
C THR A 111 14.63 14.35 -1.07
N PHE A 112 14.37 14.68 0.19
CA PHE A 112 14.51 13.73 1.30
C PHE A 112 13.56 12.53 1.17
N ILE A 113 12.31 12.77 0.77
CA ILE A 113 11.32 11.68 0.56
C ILE A 113 11.78 10.77 -0.56
N ARG A 114 12.34 11.32 -1.66
CA ARG A 114 12.89 10.53 -2.75
C ARG A 114 14.06 9.65 -2.29
N GLU A 115 15.01 10.21 -1.55
CA GLU A 115 16.14 9.45 -1.00
C GLU A 115 15.67 8.35 -0.04
N LEU A 116 14.68 8.64 0.79
CA LEU A 116 14.08 7.66 1.68
C LEU A 116 13.42 6.52 0.89
N LEU A 117 12.68 6.84 -0.18
CA LEU A 117 12.07 5.84 -1.05
C LEU A 117 13.12 4.92 -1.69
N VAL A 118 14.20 5.49 -2.24
CA VAL A 118 15.33 4.72 -2.78
C VAL A 118 15.92 3.79 -1.72
N SER A 119 16.20 4.32 -0.53
CA SER A 119 16.74 3.54 0.59
C SER A 119 15.81 2.39 1.00
N ASN A 120 14.50 2.63 1.06
CA ASN A 120 13.51 1.62 1.42
C ASN A 120 13.42 0.52 0.36
N LEU A 121 13.48 0.87 -0.92
CA LEU A 121 13.50 -0.11 -2.01
C LEU A 121 14.75 -0.99 -1.95
N TRP A 122 15.92 -0.42 -1.69
CA TRP A 122 17.16 -1.19 -1.57
C TRP A 122 17.18 -2.15 -0.37
N ARG A 123 16.50 -1.80 0.71
CA ARG A 123 16.39 -2.68 1.90
C ARG A 123 15.31 -3.75 1.75
N SER A 124 14.47 -3.65 0.74
CA SER A 124 13.40 -4.61 0.47
C SER A 124 13.86 -5.72 -0.47
N PRO A 125 13.19 -6.89 -0.49
CA PRO A 125 13.41 -7.91 -1.51
C PRO A 125 13.21 -7.34 -2.93
N GLU A 126 13.81 -7.98 -3.92
CA GLU A 126 13.63 -7.57 -5.34
C GLU A 126 12.16 -7.54 -5.76
N LEU A 127 11.41 -8.57 -5.35
CA LEU A 127 9.96 -8.63 -5.46
C LEU A 127 9.39 -8.65 -4.03
N GLY A 128 8.74 -7.56 -3.63
CA GLY A 128 8.11 -7.45 -2.33
C GLY A 128 6.60 -7.66 -2.42
N LEU A 129 6.07 -8.43 -1.49
CA LEU A 129 4.64 -8.57 -1.25
C LEU A 129 4.31 -8.01 0.13
N ALA A 130 3.08 -7.55 0.31
CA ALA A 130 2.58 -7.23 1.63
C ALA A 130 2.62 -8.50 2.50
N ALA A 131 3.44 -8.51 3.56
CA ALA A 131 3.60 -9.68 4.41
C ALA A 131 2.27 -10.18 4.96
N PRO A 132 2.01 -11.49 4.97
CA PRO A 132 0.83 -12.04 5.61
C PRO A 132 0.82 -11.68 7.09
N ARG A 133 -0.38 -11.53 7.66
CA ARG A 133 -0.51 -11.36 9.11
C ARG A 133 0.05 -12.61 9.77
N PRO A 134 0.95 -12.50 10.77
CA PRO A 134 1.31 -13.65 11.58
C PRO A 134 0.03 -14.25 12.16
N GLU A 135 -0.14 -15.56 12.03
CA GLU A 135 -1.26 -16.25 12.70
C GLU A 135 -1.14 -15.94 14.19
N PRO A 136 -2.25 -15.60 14.88
CA PRO A 136 -2.21 -15.46 16.33
C PRO A 136 -1.72 -16.78 16.90
N ASP A 137 -0.61 -16.73 17.65
CA ASP A 137 -0.09 -17.90 18.34
C ASP A 137 -1.25 -18.61 19.03
N ALA A 138 -1.43 -19.88 18.74
CA ALA A 138 -2.47 -20.71 19.34
C ALA A 138 -2.36 -20.81 20.90
N ALA A 139 -1.37 -20.14 21.47
CA ALA A 139 -1.11 -20.05 22.90
C ALA A 139 -1.86 -18.91 23.62
N GLU A 140 -2.45 -17.94 22.92
CA GLU A 140 -3.25 -16.87 23.54
C GLU A 140 -4.77 -17.01 23.30
N ALA A 141 -5.29 -18.21 23.44
CA ALA A 141 -6.71 -18.36 23.69
C ALA A 141 -7.01 -17.80 25.10
N PRO A 142 -7.93 -16.82 25.24
CA PRO A 142 -8.21 -16.24 26.56
C PRO A 142 -8.66 -17.32 27.52
N LYS A 143 -7.94 -17.49 28.62
CA LYS A 143 -8.35 -18.28 29.81
C LYS A 143 -9.51 -17.57 30.54
N ALA A 144 -10.62 -17.40 29.86
CA ALA A 144 -11.83 -16.83 30.41
C ALA A 144 -12.98 -17.86 30.33
N ALA A 145 -12.85 -18.97 31.04
CA ALA A 145 -13.99 -19.82 31.42
C ALA A 145 -13.55 -20.89 32.44
N ARG A 146 -13.08 -20.47 33.63
CA ARG A 146 -12.98 -21.35 34.77
C ARG A 146 -13.08 -20.55 36.06
N MET A 147 -14.22 -19.94 36.29
CA MET A 147 -14.70 -19.55 37.64
C MET A 147 -16.23 -19.40 37.58
N ALA A 148 -16.91 -20.52 37.54
CA ALA A 148 -18.31 -20.65 37.93
C ALA A 148 -18.56 -22.14 38.20
N GLU A 149 -18.15 -22.59 39.40
CA GLU A 149 -18.78 -23.65 40.19
C GLU A 149 -18.56 -23.33 41.65
#